data_987a7c8c1f6996a86e1367ea2b3e1dce
#
_entry.id   987a7c8c1f6996a86e1367ea2b3e1dce
#
_cell.length_a   1.000
_cell.length_b   1.000
_cell.length_c   1.000
_cell.angle_alpha   90.00
_cell.angle_beta   90.00
_cell.angle_gamma   90.00
#
_symmetry.space_group_name_H-M   'P 1'
#
loop_
_entity.id
_entity.type
_entity.pdbx_description
1 polymer ?
#
loop_
_entity_poly.entity_id
_entity_poly.type
_entity_poly.pdbx_seq_one_letter_code
_entity_poly.pdbx_strand_id
1 'polypeptide(L)'
;MRIYNIFFLYFIVLSNVKLSLQAPYYQCDDPIFCLGKVLHIVQFNRIFRHSKSFVDLRMSNTPDVILQNFDIFMFKNAQKPSDASLKKFLRENFAEGDELDFWMPPDYKSNPTWLQKIKDARVRKFAYDLLQVIPKLTRKVRQNVFDHPIHYSFIAVPNGILVPGGSNKESYYLDSYWIIKGLLVNDMTTTVKGILDNFILMEKKYGYIPRGTRIYYCNNWQPPVLPLLVDLYMKQTNDIYWLRDNLKVLDHELRHWLNYRCFELTREGKVYTLARYTNSNRHPRPDRYHKDYRECSVWNDTEKILECYASIKAPGGAGWYYPERYIFDENCSTNATIAHTFPRRLLPVELNVYLCKGFKVMSHFYEITNDHTNASFYKKKYEHWVESIQKILYSAADGIWFDYDIGQHKRRPYLYPTNFAPLWAEIFDERVARKMGKKALGYFKKMNMMPFRGSSDEPPKPEHDLMKMFMFFKHMVAMGLYNSGDTEAQDYAKEFIRRWLKQSIDCECCKYDLYDDVDLRSFEFRWGCGFVVLTSLDFINTFFVNTDFTW
;
A
#
# COMPACT_ATOMS: atom_id res chain seq x y z
N MET A 1 -5.94 50.14 41.29
CA MET A 1 -6.31 50.09 39.89
C MET A 1 -5.14 49.52 39.05
N ARG A 2 -4.68 48.26 39.31
CA ARG A 2 -3.59 47.59 38.59
C ARG A 2 -3.60 46.04 38.80
N ILE A 3 -4.77 45.42 38.86
CA ILE A 3 -4.91 43.95 39.00
C ILE A 3 -5.81 43.33 37.91
N TYR A 4 -6.46 44.10 37.06
CA TYR A 4 -7.39 43.56 36.05
C TYR A 4 -6.78 43.27 34.67
N ASN A 5 -5.50 43.58 34.40
CA ASN A 5 -4.89 43.40 33.08
C ASN A 5 -4.04 42.13 32.92
N ILE A 6 -3.90 41.28 33.94
CA ILE A 6 -3.10 40.04 33.83
C ILE A 6 -3.97 38.83 33.46
N PHE A 7 -5.28 38.87 33.74
CA PHE A 7 -6.17 37.75 33.43
C PHE A 7 -6.66 37.75 31.97
N PHE A 8 -6.56 38.85 31.23
CA PHE A 8 -7.03 38.93 29.83
C PHE A 8 -5.95 38.44 28.83
N LEU A 9 -4.69 38.47 29.18
CA LEU A 9 -3.59 37.95 28.35
C LEU A 9 -3.41 36.44 28.46
N TYR A 10 -3.90 35.82 29.54
CA TYR A 10 -3.84 34.35 29.71
C TYR A 10 -4.94 33.62 28.93
N PHE A 11 -6.03 34.27 28.58
CA PHE A 11 -7.15 33.68 27.81
C PHE A 11 -6.94 33.72 26.29
N ILE A 12 -6.08 34.61 25.79
CA ILE A 12 -5.81 34.72 24.33
C ILE A 12 -4.71 33.75 23.87
N VAL A 13 -3.85 33.28 24.77
CA VAL A 13 -2.79 32.29 24.43
C VAL A 13 -3.30 30.85 24.47
N LEU A 14 -4.42 30.57 25.15
CA LEU A 14 -5.00 29.22 25.24
C LEU A 14 -5.95 28.87 24.06
N SER A 15 -6.26 29.79 23.18
CA SER A 15 -7.19 29.54 22.06
C SER A 15 -6.53 29.04 20.77
N ASN A 16 -5.18 28.91 20.71
CA ASN A 16 -4.47 28.44 19.52
C ASN A 16 -3.61 27.18 19.72
N VAL A 17 -3.62 26.59 20.90
CA VAL A 17 -3.14 25.21 21.05
C VAL A 17 -4.33 24.29 20.86
N LYS A 18 -4.68 23.98 19.60
CA LYS A 18 -5.29 22.68 19.33
C LYS A 18 -4.31 21.64 19.81
N LEU A 19 -4.40 21.25 21.09
CA LEU A 19 -3.91 19.93 21.51
C LEU A 19 -4.59 18.96 20.53
N SER A 20 -3.82 18.45 19.58
CA SER A 20 -4.19 17.25 18.87
C SER A 20 -4.22 16.16 19.92
N LEU A 21 -5.38 15.96 20.55
CA LEU A 21 -5.73 14.71 21.20
C LEU A 21 -5.66 13.68 20.06
N GLN A 22 -4.45 13.14 19.79
CA GLN A 22 -4.31 11.92 19.03
C GLN A 22 -5.13 10.91 19.81
N ALA A 23 -6.25 10.47 19.21
CA ALA A 23 -6.92 9.28 19.71
C ALA A 23 -5.85 8.19 19.86
N PRO A 24 -5.83 7.45 20.96
CA PRO A 24 -4.80 6.45 21.22
C PRO A 24 -4.99 5.30 20.23
N TYR A 25 -4.45 5.45 19.02
CA TYR A 25 -4.35 4.34 18.08
C TYR A 25 -3.32 3.37 18.61
N TYR A 26 -3.65 2.08 18.48
CA TYR A 26 -2.74 1.04 18.87
C TYR A 26 -1.41 1.21 18.11
N GLN A 27 -0.34 1.31 18.87
CA GLN A 27 1.03 1.22 18.37
C GLN A 27 1.64 -0.05 18.92
N CYS A 28 2.40 -0.77 18.11
CA CYS A 28 3.09 -1.94 18.62
C CYS A 28 4.21 -1.51 19.56
N ASP A 29 4.08 -1.91 20.80
CA ASP A 29 5.05 -1.74 21.89
C ASP A 29 5.65 -3.08 22.36
N ASP A 30 5.39 -4.17 21.61
CA ASP A 30 5.92 -5.50 21.90
C ASP A 30 7.44 -5.46 22.06
N PRO A 31 7.99 -5.92 23.23
CA PRO A 31 9.39 -5.75 23.57
C PRO A 31 10.34 -6.70 22.83
N ILE A 32 9.79 -7.63 22.03
CA ILE A 32 10.56 -8.60 21.24
C ILE A 32 10.47 -8.30 19.75
N PHE A 33 9.24 -8.08 19.22
CA PHE A 33 9.00 -7.93 17.79
C PHE A 33 8.99 -6.47 17.30
N CYS A 34 8.72 -5.50 18.18
CA CYS A 34 8.56 -4.11 17.79
C CYS A 34 9.62 -3.18 18.34
N LEU A 35 10.05 -3.41 19.55
CA LEU A 35 10.98 -2.55 20.30
C LEU A 35 11.93 -3.40 21.17
N GLY A 36 12.85 -2.76 21.88
CA GLY A 36 13.60 -3.39 22.96
C GLY A 36 14.96 -3.98 22.59
N LYS A 37 15.61 -4.51 23.64
CA LYS A 37 17.02 -4.91 23.60
C LYS A 37 17.26 -6.14 22.73
N VAL A 38 16.35 -7.12 22.77
CA VAL A 38 16.47 -8.37 21.98
C VAL A 38 16.47 -8.04 20.50
N LEU A 39 15.45 -7.28 20.05
CA LEU A 39 15.35 -6.81 18.66
C LEU A 39 16.63 -6.08 18.24
N HIS A 40 17.07 -5.10 19.06
CA HIS A 40 18.24 -4.29 18.73
C HIS A 40 19.50 -5.16 18.56
N ILE A 41 19.82 -5.99 19.54
CA ILE A 41 21.05 -6.81 19.52
C ILE A 41 21.04 -7.81 18.37
N VAL A 42 19.93 -8.50 18.14
CA VAL A 42 19.81 -9.48 17.03
C VAL A 42 19.97 -8.82 15.67
N GLN A 43 19.32 -7.67 15.49
CA GLN A 43 19.36 -6.93 14.22
C GLN A 43 20.72 -6.26 13.98
N PHE A 44 21.33 -5.71 15.04
CA PHE A 44 22.62 -5.02 14.95
C PHE A 44 23.77 -5.99 14.62
N ASN A 45 23.77 -7.18 15.22
CA ASN A 45 24.75 -8.23 14.92
C ASN A 45 24.50 -8.95 13.57
N ARG A 46 23.43 -8.59 12.82
CA ARG A 46 23.12 -9.16 11.50
C ARG A 46 23.08 -10.69 11.48
N ILE A 47 22.51 -11.29 12.53
CA ILE A 47 22.42 -12.74 12.64
C ILE A 47 21.63 -13.35 11.46
N PHE A 48 20.65 -12.61 10.96
CA PHE A 48 19.88 -12.96 9.77
C PHE A 48 20.24 -12.03 8.59
N ARG A 49 20.18 -12.59 7.38
CA ARG A 49 20.39 -11.82 6.14
C ARG A 49 19.37 -10.67 5.97
N HIS A 50 18.14 -10.91 6.41
CA HIS A 50 17.05 -9.96 6.33
C HIS A 50 16.47 -9.72 7.73
N SER A 51 16.23 -8.45 8.09
CA SER A 51 15.64 -8.08 9.38
C SER A 51 14.29 -8.77 9.64
N LYS A 52 13.49 -8.97 8.60
CA LYS A 52 12.19 -9.64 8.66
C LYS A 52 12.30 -11.07 9.19
N SER A 53 13.36 -11.79 8.87
CA SER A 53 13.54 -13.20 9.29
C SER A 53 13.53 -13.40 10.80
N PHE A 54 13.98 -12.40 11.58
CA PHE A 54 13.89 -12.47 13.05
C PHE A 54 12.47 -12.22 13.55
N VAL A 55 11.82 -11.14 13.07
CA VAL A 55 10.51 -10.74 13.58
C VAL A 55 9.35 -11.63 13.10
N ASP A 56 9.63 -12.56 12.19
CA ASP A 56 8.72 -13.61 11.75
C ASP A 56 8.88 -14.93 12.53
N LEU A 57 9.86 -15.03 13.43
CA LEU A 57 10.01 -16.19 14.30
C LEU A 57 8.86 -16.25 15.32
N ARG A 58 8.54 -17.49 15.73
CA ARG A 58 7.66 -17.73 16.86
C ARG A 58 8.45 -17.76 18.15
N MET A 59 7.98 -17.12 19.21
CA MET A 59 8.53 -17.28 20.54
C MET A 59 8.22 -18.65 21.13
N SER A 60 9.21 -19.31 21.74
CA SER A 60 9.04 -20.59 22.45
C SER A 60 8.53 -20.41 23.87
N ASN A 61 8.70 -19.23 24.44
CA ASN A 61 8.27 -18.82 25.78
C ASN A 61 7.55 -17.47 25.71
N THR A 62 6.95 -17.04 26.81
CA THR A 62 6.36 -15.70 26.91
C THR A 62 7.43 -14.61 26.80
N PRO A 63 7.07 -13.38 26.37
CA PRO A 63 8.01 -12.26 26.28
C PRO A 63 8.80 -12.03 27.55
N ASP A 64 8.17 -12.10 28.73
CA ASP A 64 8.83 -11.86 30.02
C ASP A 64 9.93 -12.90 30.31
N VAL A 65 9.66 -14.18 30.02
CA VAL A 65 10.65 -15.26 30.18
C VAL A 65 11.82 -15.06 29.23
N ILE A 66 11.55 -14.68 27.99
CA ILE A 66 12.61 -14.41 27.00
C ILE A 66 13.46 -13.21 27.43
N LEU A 67 12.87 -12.15 27.94
CA LEU A 67 13.59 -10.98 28.43
C LEU A 67 14.49 -11.33 29.64
N GLN A 68 13.98 -12.11 30.59
CA GLN A 68 14.78 -12.63 31.72
C GLN A 68 15.95 -13.49 31.24
N ASN A 69 15.69 -14.44 30.35
CA ASN A 69 16.72 -15.27 29.73
C ASN A 69 17.77 -14.41 29.00
N PHE A 70 17.33 -13.36 28.33
CA PHE A 70 18.21 -12.46 27.59
C PHE A 70 19.10 -11.63 28.53
N ASP A 71 18.57 -11.12 29.63
CA ASP A 71 19.37 -10.37 30.60
C ASP A 71 20.44 -11.29 31.23
N ILE A 72 20.10 -12.54 31.58
CA ILE A 72 21.06 -13.54 32.06
C ILE A 72 22.12 -13.86 30.99
N PHE A 73 21.66 -14.03 29.73
CA PHE A 73 22.55 -14.28 28.60
C PHE A 73 23.53 -13.15 28.35
N MET A 74 23.07 -11.89 28.38
CA MET A 74 23.91 -10.71 28.21
C MET A 74 24.93 -10.56 29.33
N PHE A 75 24.52 -10.82 30.58
CA PHE A 75 25.43 -10.82 31.74
C PHE A 75 26.54 -11.86 31.58
N LYS A 76 26.22 -13.10 31.23
CA LYS A 76 27.19 -14.19 31.02
C LYS A 76 28.18 -13.92 29.87
N ASN A 77 27.79 -13.10 28.91
CA ASN A 77 28.62 -12.73 27.76
C ASN A 77 29.25 -11.32 27.89
N ALA A 78 29.34 -10.79 29.10
CA ALA A 78 29.91 -9.47 29.40
C ALA A 78 29.35 -8.35 28.51
N GLN A 79 28.06 -8.37 28.23
CA GLN A 79 27.30 -7.45 27.34
C GLN A 79 27.77 -7.43 25.86
N LYS A 80 28.62 -8.38 25.46
CA LYS A 80 29.18 -8.48 24.11
C LYS A 80 29.12 -9.94 23.61
N PRO A 81 27.91 -10.47 23.31
CA PRO A 81 27.78 -11.85 22.87
C PRO A 81 28.44 -12.06 21.50
N SER A 82 29.07 -13.22 21.31
CA SER A 82 29.50 -13.65 19.99
C SER A 82 28.30 -14.08 19.14
N ASP A 83 28.46 -14.06 17.82
CA ASP A 83 27.41 -14.54 16.89
C ASP A 83 27.00 -16.00 17.19
N ALA A 84 27.96 -16.85 17.55
CA ALA A 84 27.70 -18.24 17.90
C ALA A 84 26.84 -18.37 19.16
N SER A 85 27.15 -17.57 20.22
CA SER A 85 26.36 -17.58 21.46
C SER A 85 24.98 -16.99 21.25
N LEU A 86 24.85 -15.93 20.43
CA LEU A 86 23.57 -15.33 20.10
C LEU A 86 22.69 -16.28 19.26
N LYS A 87 23.26 -16.98 18.28
CA LYS A 87 22.55 -18.02 17.53
C LYS A 87 22.06 -19.16 18.42
N LYS A 88 22.84 -19.53 19.45
CA LYS A 88 22.41 -20.52 20.45
C LYS A 88 21.23 -20.03 21.25
N PHE A 89 21.31 -18.78 21.79
CA PHE A 89 20.21 -18.15 22.51
C PHE A 89 18.92 -18.12 21.68
N LEU A 90 19.03 -17.76 20.38
CA LEU A 90 17.87 -17.73 19.48
C LEU A 90 17.23 -19.10 19.30
N ARG A 91 18.02 -20.16 19.09
CA ARG A 91 17.49 -21.54 18.97
C ARG A 91 16.80 -22.06 20.23
N GLU A 92 17.21 -21.56 21.41
CA GLU A 92 16.62 -21.95 22.69
C GLU A 92 15.31 -21.21 23.01
N ASN A 93 15.11 -20.02 22.46
CA ASN A 93 13.98 -19.16 22.79
C ASN A 93 13.02 -18.90 21.63
N PHE A 94 13.38 -19.25 20.40
CA PHE A 94 12.57 -19.01 19.20
C PHE A 94 12.58 -20.25 18.30
N ALA A 95 11.52 -20.37 17.51
CA ALA A 95 11.37 -21.35 16.44
C ALA A 95 10.90 -20.69 15.15
N GLU A 96 10.97 -21.40 14.03
CA GLU A 96 10.35 -20.91 12.79
C GLU A 96 8.86 -20.70 12.97
N GLY A 97 8.33 -19.67 12.29
CA GLY A 97 6.90 -19.38 12.30
C GLY A 97 6.11 -20.50 11.60
N ASP A 98 5.08 -20.96 12.27
CA ASP A 98 4.17 -22.02 11.84
C ASP A 98 2.71 -21.54 11.82
N GLU A 99 2.50 -20.27 11.51
CA GLU A 99 1.22 -19.58 11.69
C GLU A 99 0.14 -19.98 10.68
N LEU A 100 0.51 -20.56 9.53
CA LEU A 100 -0.36 -20.68 8.37
C LEU A 100 -0.42 -22.09 7.83
N ASP A 101 -1.63 -22.55 7.52
CA ASP A 101 -1.89 -23.74 6.72
C ASP A 101 -2.27 -23.39 5.28
N PHE A 102 -2.00 -24.31 4.36
CA PHE A 102 -2.60 -24.24 3.03
C PHE A 102 -4.12 -24.32 3.14
N TRP A 103 -4.80 -23.51 2.33
CA TRP A 103 -6.27 -23.47 2.33
C TRP A 103 -6.78 -23.41 0.90
N MET A 104 -7.72 -24.29 0.57
CA MET A 104 -8.43 -24.24 -0.71
C MET A 104 -9.68 -23.39 -0.54
N PRO A 105 -9.80 -22.26 -1.25
CA PRO A 105 -11.02 -21.45 -1.22
C PRO A 105 -12.23 -22.25 -1.68
N PRO A 106 -13.38 -22.19 -0.99
CA PRO A 106 -14.56 -22.99 -1.34
C PRO A 106 -15.20 -22.60 -2.67
N ASP A 107 -14.97 -21.40 -3.13
CA ASP A 107 -15.50 -20.83 -4.37
C ASP A 107 -14.46 -20.78 -5.51
N TYR A 108 -13.29 -21.39 -5.31
CA TYR A 108 -12.26 -21.50 -6.37
C TYR A 108 -12.72 -22.39 -7.52
N LYS A 109 -12.52 -21.90 -8.74
CA LYS A 109 -12.78 -22.63 -9.99
C LYS A 109 -11.48 -22.70 -10.79
N SER A 110 -10.98 -23.92 -11.04
CA SER A 110 -9.74 -24.13 -11.80
C SER A 110 -9.92 -23.88 -13.32
N ASN A 111 -11.15 -24.01 -13.82
CA ASN A 111 -11.47 -23.82 -15.25
C ASN A 111 -12.83 -23.12 -15.38
N PRO A 112 -12.91 -21.81 -15.06
CA PRO A 112 -14.17 -21.08 -15.14
C PRO A 112 -14.58 -20.82 -16.59
N THR A 113 -15.88 -20.66 -16.81
CA THR A 113 -16.48 -20.51 -18.15
C THR A 113 -15.99 -19.28 -18.93
N TRP A 114 -15.58 -18.22 -18.22
CA TRP A 114 -15.09 -17.00 -18.87
C TRP A 114 -13.80 -17.22 -19.67
N LEU A 115 -12.99 -18.24 -19.35
CA LEU A 115 -11.79 -18.59 -20.13
C LEU A 115 -12.15 -18.92 -21.59
N GLN A 116 -13.31 -19.55 -21.82
CA GLN A 116 -13.74 -19.92 -23.18
C GLN A 116 -14.10 -18.70 -24.05
N LYS A 117 -14.32 -17.55 -23.42
CA LYS A 117 -14.59 -16.29 -24.12
C LYS A 117 -13.32 -15.61 -24.63
N ILE A 118 -12.14 -16.10 -24.26
CA ILE A 118 -10.85 -15.63 -24.77
C ILE A 118 -10.59 -16.34 -26.11
N LYS A 119 -10.55 -15.58 -27.20
CA LYS A 119 -10.35 -16.12 -28.55
C LYS A 119 -8.94 -16.64 -28.79
N ASP A 120 -7.92 -15.89 -28.34
CA ASP A 120 -6.51 -16.28 -28.49
C ASP A 120 -6.16 -17.47 -27.56
N ALA A 121 -5.71 -18.58 -28.17
CA ALA A 121 -5.41 -19.81 -27.44
C ALA A 121 -4.21 -19.67 -26.48
N ARG A 122 -3.21 -18.83 -26.79
CA ARG A 122 -2.04 -18.60 -25.95
C ARG A 122 -2.42 -17.77 -24.72
N VAL A 123 -3.22 -16.73 -24.91
CA VAL A 123 -3.74 -15.91 -23.80
C VAL A 123 -4.63 -16.75 -22.89
N ARG A 124 -5.51 -17.59 -23.49
CA ARG A 124 -6.38 -18.50 -22.73
C ARG A 124 -5.57 -19.51 -21.91
N LYS A 125 -4.53 -20.10 -22.50
CA LYS A 125 -3.61 -21.01 -21.78
C LYS A 125 -2.89 -20.31 -20.65
N PHE A 126 -2.39 -19.11 -20.88
CA PHE A 126 -1.71 -18.30 -19.86
C PHE A 126 -2.67 -17.95 -18.71
N ALA A 127 -3.90 -17.51 -19.00
CA ALA A 127 -4.91 -17.26 -17.98
C ALA A 127 -5.24 -18.51 -17.15
N TYR A 128 -5.35 -19.68 -17.82
CA TYR A 128 -5.54 -20.96 -17.14
C TYR A 128 -4.38 -21.26 -16.19
N ASP A 129 -3.13 -21.08 -16.63
CA ASP A 129 -1.95 -21.32 -15.81
C ASP A 129 -1.90 -20.38 -14.59
N LEU A 130 -2.25 -19.11 -14.76
CA LEU A 130 -2.35 -18.15 -13.66
C LEU A 130 -3.41 -18.57 -12.61
N LEU A 131 -4.56 -19.08 -13.06
CA LEU A 131 -5.58 -19.58 -12.14
C LEU A 131 -5.06 -20.73 -11.26
N GLN A 132 -4.22 -21.64 -11.81
CA GLN A 132 -3.65 -22.75 -11.04
C GLN A 132 -2.68 -22.29 -9.93
N VAL A 133 -2.25 -21.04 -9.93
CA VAL A 133 -1.40 -20.46 -8.88
C VAL A 133 -2.20 -20.02 -7.66
N ILE A 134 -3.47 -19.61 -7.84
CA ILE A 134 -4.29 -19.07 -6.73
C ILE A 134 -4.30 -19.98 -5.49
N PRO A 135 -4.60 -21.29 -5.58
CA PRO A 135 -4.61 -22.16 -4.39
C PRO A 135 -3.26 -22.27 -3.70
N LYS A 136 -2.15 -22.07 -4.43
CA LYS A 136 -0.80 -22.09 -3.86
C LYS A 136 -0.50 -20.87 -2.99
N LEU A 137 -1.24 -19.77 -3.17
CA LEU A 137 -1.07 -18.51 -2.47
C LEU A 137 -2.11 -18.31 -1.35
N THR A 138 -3.12 -19.16 -1.28
CA THR A 138 -4.16 -19.06 -0.26
C THR A 138 -3.76 -19.78 1.02
N ARG A 139 -4.03 -19.14 2.16
CA ARG A 139 -3.65 -19.61 3.49
C ARG A 139 -4.79 -19.41 4.49
N LYS A 140 -4.76 -20.18 5.56
CA LYS A 140 -5.60 -19.96 6.75
C LYS A 140 -4.73 -19.96 7.99
N VAL A 141 -5.08 -19.09 8.93
CA VAL A 141 -4.36 -19.00 10.20
C VAL A 141 -4.65 -20.23 11.05
N ARG A 142 -3.63 -20.84 11.63
CA ARG A 142 -3.75 -22.00 12.52
C ARG A 142 -4.39 -21.65 13.84
N GLN A 143 -5.14 -22.58 14.41
CA GLN A 143 -5.80 -22.41 15.70
C GLN A 143 -4.81 -22.01 16.81
N ASN A 144 -3.62 -22.57 16.80
CA ASN A 144 -2.57 -22.27 17.78
C ASN A 144 -2.20 -20.78 17.88
N VAL A 145 -2.32 -20.01 16.78
CA VAL A 145 -2.10 -18.55 16.79
C VAL A 145 -3.20 -17.81 17.55
N PHE A 146 -4.44 -18.30 17.48
CA PHE A 146 -5.57 -17.76 18.24
C PHE A 146 -5.47 -18.09 19.73
N ASP A 147 -5.01 -19.30 20.05
CA ASP A 147 -4.91 -19.78 21.42
C ASP A 147 -3.73 -19.14 22.18
N HIS A 148 -2.63 -18.85 21.44
CA HIS A 148 -1.38 -18.33 21.99
C HIS A 148 -0.86 -17.09 21.24
N PRO A 149 -1.66 -16.02 21.08
CA PRO A 149 -1.31 -14.89 20.22
C PRO A 149 -0.04 -14.15 20.65
N ILE A 150 0.31 -14.19 21.95
CA ILE A 150 1.51 -13.51 22.46
C ILE A 150 2.82 -14.11 21.95
N HIS A 151 2.81 -15.35 21.44
CA HIS A 151 4.00 -16.02 20.91
C HIS A 151 4.31 -15.63 19.46
N TYR A 152 3.40 -14.94 18.79
CA TYR A 152 3.48 -14.67 17.35
C TYR A 152 3.46 -13.17 17.05
N SER A 153 4.26 -12.77 16.07
CA SER A 153 4.06 -11.44 15.47
C SER A 153 2.86 -11.42 14.51
N PHE A 154 2.29 -12.57 14.17
CA PHE A 154 1.18 -12.69 13.24
C PHE A 154 -0.15 -12.26 13.89
N ILE A 155 -0.92 -11.43 13.18
CA ILE A 155 -2.27 -11.03 13.59
C ILE A 155 -3.23 -12.12 13.19
N ALA A 156 -3.80 -12.84 14.17
CA ALA A 156 -4.79 -13.86 13.92
C ALA A 156 -6.07 -13.27 13.29
N VAL A 157 -6.41 -13.75 12.10
CA VAL A 157 -7.65 -13.42 11.38
C VAL A 157 -8.42 -14.69 11.04
N PRO A 158 -9.77 -14.70 11.17
CA PRO A 158 -10.55 -15.94 11.13
C PRO A 158 -10.76 -16.51 9.72
N ASN A 159 -10.76 -15.66 8.70
CA ASN A 159 -11.01 -16.08 7.34
C ASN A 159 -9.71 -16.32 6.57
N GLY A 160 -9.81 -16.99 5.42
CA GLY A 160 -8.68 -17.21 4.54
C GLY A 160 -8.05 -15.90 4.07
N ILE A 161 -6.76 -15.95 3.81
CA ILE A 161 -5.97 -14.84 3.27
C ILE A 161 -5.27 -15.28 1.99
N LEU A 162 -4.89 -14.31 1.16
CA LEU A 162 -4.01 -14.52 0.04
C LEU A 162 -2.67 -13.84 0.34
N VAL A 163 -1.59 -14.61 0.28
CA VAL A 163 -0.22 -14.12 0.53
C VAL A 163 0.47 -13.79 -0.79
N PRO A 164 1.40 -12.82 -0.81
CA PRO A 164 2.17 -12.51 -2.02
C PRO A 164 3.04 -13.69 -2.50
N GLY A 165 3.54 -14.50 -1.58
CA GLY A 165 4.45 -15.60 -1.86
C GLY A 165 5.90 -15.31 -1.45
N GLY A 166 6.79 -16.30 -1.61
CA GLY A 166 8.18 -16.23 -1.17
C GLY A 166 8.29 -16.02 0.35
N SER A 167 9.14 -15.08 0.76
CA SER A 167 9.32 -14.72 2.17
C SER A 167 8.17 -13.91 2.78
N ASN A 168 7.21 -13.44 1.98
CA ASN A 168 6.07 -12.66 2.44
C ASN A 168 4.87 -13.58 2.69
N LYS A 169 4.71 -13.99 3.95
CA LYS A 169 3.69 -14.96 4.40
C LYS A 169 2.49 -14.28 5.06
N GLU A 170 2.28 -12.99 4.85
CA GLU A 170 1.17 -12.22 5.40
C GLU A 170 0.30 -11.58 4.31
N SER A 171 -0.93 -11.22 4.63
CA SER A 171 -1.80 -10.41 3.78
C SER A 171 -1.41 -8.94 3.89
N TYR A 172 -1.48 -8.20 2.77
CA TYR A 172 -1.23 -6.76 2.73
C TYR A 172 -2.49 -6.00 2.33
N TYR A 173 -2.73 -4.89 3.02
CA TYR A 173 -3.98 -4.14 2.89
C TYR A 173 -4.14 -3.47 1.52
N LEU A 174 -3.20 -2.62 1.12
CA LEU A 174 -3.29 -1.90 -0.17
C LEU A 174 -3.27 -2.86 -1.37
N ASP A 175 -2.40 -3.88 -1.32
CA ASP A 175 -2.26 -4.87 -2.39
C ASP A 175 -3.57 -5.63 -2.64
N SER A 176 -4.41 -5.73 -1.60
CA SER A 176 -5.70 -6.43 -1.67
C SER A 176 -6.69 -5.79 -2.64
N TYR A 177 -6.51 -4.52 -3.03
CA TYR A 177 -7.34 -3.91 -4.07
C TYR A 177 -7.26 -4.69 -5.39
N TRP A 178 -6.05 -4.96 -5.85
CA TRP A 178 -5.82 -5.68 -7.10
C TRP A 178 -6.05 -7.18 -6.95
N ILE A 179 -5.73 -7.72 -5.76
CA ILE A 179 -6.01 -9.12 -5.42
C ILE A 179 -7.51 -9.38 -5.52
N ILE A 180 -8.34 -8.56 -4.88
CA ILE A 180 -9.80 -8.68 -4.91
C ILE A 180 -10.35 -8.55 -6.33
N LYS A 181 -9.86 -7.60 -7.12
CA LYS A 181 -10.25 -7.49 -8.53
C LYS A 181 -10.06 -8.80 -9.30
N GLY A 182 -8.87 -9.40 -9.20
CA GLY A 182 -8.58 -10.65 -9.88
C GLY A 182 -9.37 -11.85 -9.33
N LEU A 183 -9.64 -11.92 -8.02
CA LEU A 183 -10.51 -12.94 -7.43
C LEU A 183 -11.94 -12.82 -7.94
N LEU A 184 -12.46 -11.60 -8.06
CA LEU A 184 -13.80 -11.33 -8.56
C LEU A 184 -13.95 -11.69 -10.05
N VAL A 185 -12.90 -11.58 -10.87
CA VAL A 185 -12.91 -12.14 -12.25
C VAL A 185 -13.25 -13.63 -12.25
N ASN A 186 -12.86 -14.37 -11.20
CA ASN A 186 -13.15 -15.79 -11.04
C ASN A 186 -14.39 -16.09 -10.18
N ASP A 187 -15.28 -15.10 -9.97
CA ASP A 187 -16.47 -15.18 -9.13
C ASP A 187 -16.21 -15.62 -7.67
N MET A 188 -15.01 -15.39 -7.13
CA MET A 188 -14.64 -15.80 -5.79
C MET A 188 -15.16 -14.85 -4.71
N THR A 189 -16.47 -14.61 -4.71
CA THR A 189 -17.14 -13.63 -3.85
C THR A 189 -17.14 -14.00 -2.38
N THR A 190 -17.23 -15.30 -2.04
CA THR A 190 -17.14 -15.79 -0.66
C THR A 190 -15.75 -15.56 -0.08
N THR A 191 -14.71 -15.87 -0.86
CA THR A 191 -13.32 -15.61 -0.49
C THR A 191 -13.07 -14.11 -0.29
N VAL A 192 -13.56 -13.28 -1.20
CA VAL A 192 -13.44 -11.82 -1.10
C VAL A 192 -14.15 -11.28 0.14
N LYS A 193 -15.37 -11.73 0.43
CA LYS A 193 -16.08 -11.35 1.66
C LYS A 193 -15.27 -11.68 2.90
N GLY A 194 -14.69 -12.88 2.98
CA GLY A 194 -13.83 -13.28 4.11
C GLY A 194 -12.58 -12.38 4.26
N ILE A 195 -11.95 -11.95 3.15
CA ILE A 195 -10.83 -11.01 3.18
C ILE A 195 -11.29 -9.64 3.73
N LEU A 196 -12.44 -9.15 3.29
CA LEU A 196 -13.03 -7.89 3.78
C LEU A 196 -13.37 -7.98 5.27
N ASP A 197 -13.98 -9.08 5.72
CA ASP A 197 -14.28 -9.30 7.13
C ASP A 197 -13.02 -9.32 8.01
N ASN A 198 -11.90 -9.85 7.50
CA ASN A 198 -10.62 -9.78 8.18
C ASN A 198 -10.13 -8.34 8.36
N PHE A 199 -10.24 -7.48 7.33
CA PHE A 199 -9.87 -6.06 7.42
C PHE A 199 -10.79 -5.29 8.37
N ILE A 200 -12.09 -5.55 8.33
CA ILE A 200 -13.07 -4.97 9.26
C ILE A 200 -12.75 -5.35 10.71
N LEU A 201 -12.36 -6.61 10.95
CA LEU A 201 -11.95 -7.06 12.27
C LEU A 201 -10.68 -6.31 12.76
N MET A 202 -9.69 -6.15 11.89
CA MET A 202 -8.46 -5.42 12.23
C MET A 202 -8.75 -3.95 12.50
N GLU A 203 -9.61 -3.31 11.72
CA GLU A 203 -10.03 -1.93 11.95
C GLU A 203 -10.71 -1.77 13.31
N LYS A 204 -11.66 -2.63 13.63
CA LYS A 204 -12.35 -2.64 14.94
C LYS A 204 -11.40 -2.87 16.12
N LYS A 205 -10.36 -3.68 15.92
CA LYS A 205 -9.39 -4.02 16.97
C LYS A 205 -8.35 -2.92 17.21
N TYR A 206 -7.84 -2.30 16.15
CA TYR A 206 -6.71 -1.38 16.22
C TYR A 206 -7.10 0.08 15.99
N GLY A 207 -8.34 0.37 15.57
CA GLY A 207 -8.81 1.70 15.17
C GLY A 207 -8.34 2.11 13.76
N TYR A 208 -7.70 1.20 13.03
CA TYR A 208 -7.27 1.34 11.64
C TYR A 208 -6.81 -0.02 11.11
N ILE A 209 -6.58 -0.11 9.79
CA ILE A 209 -6.05 -1.32 9.18
C ILE A 209 -4.52 -1.20 9.09
N PRO A 210 -3.75 -2.08 9.77
CA PRO A 210 -2.30 -2.17 9.60
C PRO A 210 -1.91 -2.49 8.15
N ARG A 211 -0.68 -2.15 7.78
CA ARG A 211 -0.15 -2.46 6.44
C ARG A 211 -0.32 -3.92 6.03
N GLY A 212 -0.22 -4.84 6.97
CA GLY A 212 -0.40 -6.28 6.78
C GLY A 212 -0.65 -7.00 8.10
N THR A 213 -0.87 -8.30 8.04
CA THR A 213 -1.25 -9.14 9.17
C THR A 213 -0.08 -9.50 10.09
N ARG A 214 0.74 -8.49 10.47
CA ARG A 214 1.81 -8.60 11.47
C ARG A 214 1.75 -7.43 12.45
N ILE A 215 1.96 -7.64 13.75
CA ILE A 215 1.88 -6.59 14.76
C ILE A 215 2.91 -5.47 14.54
N TYR A 216 4.09 -5.78 14.03
CA TYR A 216 5.10 -4.77 13.75
C TYR A 216 4.72 -3.83 12.59
N TYR A 217 3.65 -4.11 11.85
CA TYR A 217 3.04 -3.21 10.88
C TYR A 217 2.01 -2.26 11.51
N CYS A 218 1.64 -2.45 12.78
CA CYS A 218 0.74 -1.54 13.50
C CYS A 218 1.31 -0.12 13.70
N ASN A 219 2.56 0.12 13.33
CA ASN A 219 3.16 1.44 13.32
C ASN A 219 3.25 2.04 11.91
N ASN A 220 2.63 1.41 10.92
CA ASN A 220 2.71 1.79 9.52
C ASN A 220 1.32 1.82 8.86
N TRP A 221 0.87 3.04 8.56
CA TRP A 221 -0.45 3.32 8.01
C TRP A 221 -0.41 3.26 6.49
N GLN A 222 -1.40 2.61 5.88
CA GLN A 222 -1.63 2.66 4.45
C GLN A 222 -2.80 3.59 4.10
N PRO A 223 -2.94 4.03 2.82
CA PRO A 223 -4.06 4.86 2.41
C PRO A 223 -5.40 4.14 2.62
N PRO A 224 -6.50 4.88 2.87
CA PRO A 224 -7.80 4.30 3.19
C PRO A 224 -8.45 3.75 1.92
N VAL A 225 -8.25 2.47 1.68
CA VAL A 225 -8.80 1.80 0.48
C VAL A 225 -9.96 0.85 0.80
N LEU A 226 -10.33 0.66 2.07
CA LEU A 226 -11.43 -0.25 2.45
C LEU A 226 -12.75 0.07 1.71
N PRO A 227 -13.20 1.32 1.61
CA PRO A 227 -14.39 1.63 0.82
C PRO A 227 -14.27 1.22 -0.65
N LEU A 228 -13.06 1.32 -1.24
CA LEU A 228 -12.81 0.91 -2.62
C LEU A 228 -12.85 -0.61 -2.77
N LEU A 229 -12.33 -1.35 -1.79
CA LEU A 229 -12.39 -2.81 -1.76
C LEU A 229 -13.84 -3.30 -1.67
N VAL A 230 -14.62 -2.66 -0.79
CA VAL A 230 -16.04 -2.95 -0.60
C VAL A 230 -16.85 -2.58 -1.86
N ASP A 231 -16.52 -1.49 -2.56
CA ASP A 231 -17.17 -1.10 -3.82
C ASP A 231 -17.02 -2.19 -4.90
N LEU A 232 -15.83 -2.80 -4.99
CA LEU A 232 -15.61 -3.93 -5.90
C LEU A 232 -16.52 -5.12 -5.58
N TYR A 233 -16.61 -5.49 -4.30
CA TYR A 233 -17.47 -6.58 -3.83
C TYR A 233 -18.96 -6.27 -4.05
N MET A 234 -19.39 -5.08 -3.68
CA MET A 234 -20.78 -4.65 -3.80
C MET A 234 -21.27 -4.60 -5.25
N LYS A 235 -20.43 -4.17 -6.19
CA LYS A 235 -20.75 -4.17 -7.63
C LYS A 235 -21.07 -5.56 -8.18
N GLN A 236 -20.52 -6.61 -7.60
CA GLN A 236 -20.75 -7.98 -8.06
C GLN A 236 -21.85 -8.71 -7.28
N THR A 237 -22.03 -8.37 -6.00
CA THR A 237 -22.91 -9.15 -5.10
C THR A 237 -24.18 -8.42 -4.70
N ASN A 238 -24.14 -7.09 -4.67
CA ASN A 238 -25.21 -6.25 -4.14
C ASN A 238 -25.65 -6.66 -2.69
N ASP A 239 -24.68 -7.07 -1.84
CA ASP A 239 -24.91 -7.52 -0.45
C ASP A 239 -25.19 -6.35 0.50
N ILE A 240 -26.36 -5.71 0.33
CA ILE A 240 -26.78 -4.50 1.06
C ILE A 240 -26.85 -4.73 2.57
N TYR A 241 -27.24 -5.92 3.02
CA TYR A 241 -27.33 -6.24 4.46
C TYR A 241 -25.95 -6.22 5.09
N TRP A 242 -25.00 -6.92 4.50
CA TRP A 242 -23.61 -6.92 4.97
C TRP A 242 -22.99 -5.52 4.94
N LEU A 243 -23.25 -4.75 3.88
CA LEU A 243 -22.79 -3.35 3.79
C LEU A 243 -23.31 -2.52 4.95
N ARG A 244 -24.61 -2.59 5.26
CA ARG A 244 -25.25 -1.82 6.33
C ARG A 244 -24.63 -2.12 7.70
N ASP A 245 -24.32 -3.38 7.98
CA ASP A 245 -23.70 -3.82 9.23
C ASP A 245 -22.26 -3.29 9.41
N ASN A 246 -21.57 -3.01 8.31
CA ASN A 246 -20.15 -2.61 8.32
C ASN A 246 -19.89 -1.16 7.91
N LEU A 247 -20.94 -0.42 7.52
CA LEU A 247 -20.81 0.95 6.98
C LEU A 247 -20.09 1.91 7.93
N LYS A 248 -20.33 1.78 9.25
CA LYS A 248 -19.68 2.60 10.29
C LYS A 248 -18.15 2.40 10.35
N VAL A 249 -17.67 1.20 10.03
CA VAL A 249 -16.23 0.88 10.01
C VAL A 249 -15.55 1.60 8.83
N LEU A 250 -16.19 1.58 7.67
CA LEU A 250 -15.71 2.30 6.48
C LEU A 250 -15.68 3.82 6.74
N ASP A 251 -16.72 4.34 7.39
CA ASP A 251 -16.84 5.75 7.78
C ASP A 251 -15.72 6.14 8.76
N HIS A 252 -15.43 5.30 9.76
CA HIS A 252 -14.38 5.56 10.75
C HIS A 252 -13.01 5.70 10.10
N GLU A 253 -12.65 4.81 9.18
CA GLU A 253 -11.37 4.89 8.47
C GLU A 253 -11.21 6.23 7.71
N LEU A 254 -12.21 6.64 6.93
CA LEU A 254 -12.14 7.91 6.18
C LEU A 254 -12.13 9.13 7.09
N ARG A 255 -12.94 9.15 8.16
CA ARG A 255 -12.95 10.25 9.13
C ARG A 255 -11.62 10.40 9.84
N HIS A 256 -10.91 9.29 10.11
CA HIS A 256 -9.55 9.36 10.65
C HIS A 256 -8.63 10.18 9.74
N TRP A 257 -8.64 9.90 8.44
CA TRP A 257 -7.81 10.65 7.49
C TRP A 257 -8.21 12.12 7.40
N LEU A 258 -9.50 12.40 7.38
CA LEU A 258 -10.02 13.77 7.38
C LEU A 258 -9.59 14.56 8.61
N ASN A 259 -9.58 13.94 9.77
CA ASN A 259 -9.32 14.63 11.04
C ASN A 259 -7.81 14.83 11.32
N TYR A 260 -6.95 13.90 10.85
CA TYR A 260 -5.56 13.86 11.34
C TYR A 260 -4.49 13.95 10.24
N ARG A 261 -4.86 13.85 8.95
CA ARG A 261 -3.88 13.74 7.87
C ARG A 261 -4.03 14.82 6.80
N CYS A 262 -4.99 15.71 6.95
CA CYS A 262 -5.26 16.78 5.99
C CYS A 262 -4.36 17.99 6.21
N PHE A 263 -4.14 18.70 5.13
CA PHE A 263 -3.44 19.97 5.07
C PHE A 263 -4.26 20.96 4.24
N GLU A 264 -4.41 22.16 4.76
CA GLU A 264 -5.16 23.23 4.11
C GLU A 264 -4.22 24.23 3.42
N LEU A 265 -4.58 24.60 2.21
CA LEU A 265 -3.88 25.57 1.37
C LEU A 265 -4.85 26.67 0.97
N THR A 266 -4.48 27.92 1.20
CA THR A 266 -5.24 29.06 0.67
C THR A 266 -4.63 29.49 -0.66
N ARG A 267 -5.46 29.57 -1.70
CA ARG A 267 -5.07 30.04 -3.02
C ARG A 267 -6.18 30.91 -3.60
N GLU A 268 -5.84 32.13 -4.02
CA GLU A 268 -6.81 33.10 -4.57
C GLU A 268 -8.03 33.31 -3.64
N GLY A 269 -7.79 33.40 -2.31
CA GLY A 269 -8.84 33.61 -1.31
C GLY A 269 -9.71 32.39 -0.99
N LYS A 270 -9.48 31.22 -1.63
CA LYS A 270 -10.21 29.98 -1.38
C LYS A 270 -9.32 28.94 -0.70
N VAL A 271 -9.91 28.21 0.26
CA VAL A 271 -9.24 27.10 0.98
C VAL A 271 -9.44 25.79 0.21
N TYR A 272 -8.34 25.09 -0.03
CA TYR A 272 -8.26 23.74 -0.61
C TYR A 272 -7.69 22.79 0.42
N THR A 273 -8.25 21.59 0.51
CA THR A 273 -7.82 20.59 1.48
C THR A 273 -7.31 19.35 0.75
N LEU A 274 -6.12 18.90 1.10
CA LEU A 274 -5.54 17.65 0.60
C LEU A 274 -4.83 16.91 1.73
N ALA A 275 -4.67 15.60 1.60
CA ALA A 275 -4.01 14.77 2.58
C ALA A 275 -2.53 14.55 2.25
N ARG A 276 -1.76 14.20 3.29
CA ARG A 276 -0.33 13.85 3.18
C ARG A 276 0.02 12.65 4.05
N TYR A 277 1.08 11.95 3.69
CA TYR A 277 1.61 10.89 4.53
C TYR A 277 2.38 11.46 5.71
N THR A 278 2.01 11.01 6.90
CA THR A 278 2.72 11.34 8.15
C THR A 278 2.81 10.10 9.03
N ASN A 279 3.87 10.02 9.82
CA ASN A 279 4.01 8.98 10.83
C ASN A 279 4.59 9.60 12.10
N SER A 280 4.10 9.20 13.26
CA SER A 280 4.57 9.67 14.57
C SER A 280 5.50 8.69 15.27
N ASN A 281 5.62 7.46 14.77
CA ASN A 281 6.49 6.45 15.37
C ASN A 281 7.94 6.71 15.00
N ARG A 282 8.79 6.93 16.01
CA ARG A 282 10.18 7.39 15.91
C ARG A 282 11.21 6.26 16.08
N HIS A 283 10.85 5.00 15.82
CA HIS A 283 11.75 3.85 15.92
C HIS A 283 12.03 3.28 14.52
N PRO A 284 13.16 2.59 14.31
CA PRO A 284 13.38 1.84 13.07
C PRO A 284 12.24 0.83 12.82
N ARG A 285 11.93 0.52 11.56
CA ARG A 285 10.97 -0.54 11.23
C ARG A 285 11.54 -1.90 11.60
N PRO A 286 10.84 -2.75 12.36
CA PRO A 286 11.37 -4.04 12.79
C PRO A 286 11.79 -4.96 11.65
N ASP A 287 11.02 -4.99 10.57
CA ASP A 287 11.30 -5.77 9.35
C ASP A 287 12.45 -5.21 8.49
N ARG A 288 12.94 -4.00 8.81
CA ARG A 288 14.03 -3.31 8.10
C ARG A 288 15.02 -2.63 9.04
N TYR A 289 15.07 -3.08 10.28
CA TYR A 289 15.71 -2.41 11.41
C TYR A 289 17.13 -1.94 11.11
N HIS A 290 18.00 -2.85 10.67
CA HIS A 290 19.39 -2.53 10.37
C HIS A 290 19.52 -1.51 9.23
N LYS A 291 18.67 -1.63 8.20
CA LYS A 291 18.70 -0.70 7.06
C LYS A 291 18.30 0.71 7.50
N ASP A 292 17.17 0.83 8.22
CA ASP A 292 16.70 2.13 8.72
C ASP A 292 17.71 2.77 9.68
N TYR A 293 18.27 1.97 10.58
CA TYR A 293 19.30 2.43 11.50
C TYR A 293 20.51 3.02 10.77
N ARG A 294 21.07 2.29 9.80
CA ARG A 294 22.20 2.75 8.99
C ARG A 294 21.88 4.02 8.21
N GLU A 295 20.73 4.07 7.56
CA GLU A 295 20.35 5.21 6.72
C GLU A 295 20.16 6.50 7.55
N CYS A 296 19.56 6.38 8.74
CA CYS A 296 19.34 7.55 9.60
C CYS A 296 20.56 7.95 10.43
N SER A 297 21.56 7.08 10.60
CA SER A 297 22.79 7.37 11.37
C SER A 297 23.72 8.39 10.71
N VAL A 298 23.40 8.87 9.51
CA VAL A 298 24.12 9.98 8.86
C VAL A 298 23.91 11.33 9.58
N TRP A 299 22.83 11.43 10.36
CA TRP A 299 22.56 12.59 11.19
C TRP A 299 23.30 12.48 12.52
N ASN A 300 23.98 13.56 12.94
CA ASN A 300 24.67 13.64 14.23
C ASN A 300 23.74 14.14 15.37
N ASP A 301 22.50 14.48 15.04
CA ASP A 301 21.50 15.01 15.96
C ASP A 301 20.44 13.97 16.24
N THR A 302 20.15 13.70 17.53
CA THR A 302 19.19 12.67 17.95
C THR A 302 17.78 12.96 17.45
N GLU A 303 17.32 14.22 17.47
CA GLU A 303 15.98 14.56 16.98
C GLU A 303 15.87 14.34 15.47
N LYS A 304 16.91 14.66 14.71
CA LYS A 304 16.97 14.38 13.27
C LYS A 304 16.98 12.89 12.97
N ILE A 305 17.66 12.08 13.78
CA ILE A 305 17.62 10.61 13.66
C ILE A 305 16.20 10.08 13.88
N LEU A 306 15.55 10.53 14.96
CA LEU A 306 14.18 10.11 15.29
C LEU A 306 13.16 10.58 14.24
N GLU A 307 13.30 11.80 13.72
CA GLU A 307 12.48 12.33 12.63
C GLU A 307 12.73 11.56 11.32
N CYS A 308 13.97 11.15 11.05
CA CYS A 308 14.32 10.30 9.91
C CYS A 308 13.57 8.97 9.97
N TYR A 309 13.52 8.29 11.11
CA TYR A 309 12.74 7.04 11.24
C TYR A 309 11.25 7.26 10.97
N ALA A 310 10.66 8.32 11.49
CA ALA A 310 9.26 8.66 11.23
C ALA A 310 9.02 8.98 9.74
N SER A 311 9.95 9.72 9.14
CA SER A 311 9.87 10.13 7.73
C SER A 311 10.01 8.95 6.77
N ILE A 312 10.92 8.00 7.03
CA ILE A 312 11.09 6.80 6.21
C ILE A 312 9.86 5.87 6.28
N LYS A 313 9.16 5.84 7.42
CA LYS A 313 7.93 5.02 7.57
C LYS A 313 6.75 5.56 6.80
N ALA A 314 6.59 6.86 6.73
CA ALA A 314 5.40 7.47 6.18
C ALA A 314 5.15 7.09 4.70
N PRO A 315 6.13 7.09 3.77
CA PRO A 315 5.94 6.59 2.41
C PRO A 315 5.79 5.06 2.36
N GLY A 316 6.29 4.33 3.34
CA GLY A 316 6.04 2.89 3.47
C GLY A 316 4.56 2.56 3.56
N GLY A 317 3.73 3.50 4.05
CA GLY A 317 2.28 3.44 3.97
C GLY A 317 1.72 3.46 2.55
N ALA A 318 2.41 4.08 1.60
CA ALA A 318 2.00 4.07 0.18
C ALA A 318 2.24 2.73 -0.53
N GLY A 319 2.69 1.69 0.17
CA GLY A 319 3.03 0.40 -0.46
C GLY A 319 4.41 0.39 -1.13
N TRP A 320 5.08 1.53 -1.21
CA TRP A 320 6.35 1.69 -1.90
C TRP A 320 7.53 1.64 -0.93
N TYR A 321 8.55 0.90 -1.30
CA TYR A 321 9.83 0.96 -0.60
C TYR A 321 10.66 2.09 -1.22
N TYR A 322 10.80 3.20 -0.48
CA TYR A 322 11.60 4.36 -0.85
C TYR A 322 11.31 4.88 -2.26
N PRO A 323 10.11 5.38 -2.52
CA PRO A 323 9.88 6.06 -3.77
C PRO A 323 10.75 7.31 -3.81
N GLU A 324 11.60 7.41 -4.81
CA GLU A 324 12.54 8.51 -5.02
C GLU A 324 11.88 9.88 -4.99
N ARG A 325 10.60 9.95 -5.32
CA ARG A 325 9.81 11.18 -5.27
C ARG A 325 9.70 11.83 -3.89
N TYR A 326 9.93 11.07 -2.79
CA TYR A 326 9.96 11.60 -1.42
C TYR A 326 11.36 11.93 -0.93
N ILE A 327 12.39 11.58 -1.72
CA ILE A 327 13.79 11.81 -1.38
C ILE A 327 14.24 13.11 -2.03
N PHE A 328 14.46 14.13 -1.22
CA PHE A 328 14.98 15.42 -1.65
C PHE A 328 15.53 16.18 -0.43
N ASP A 329 16.57 16.97 -0.61
CA ASP A 329 17.03 17.91 0.41
C ASP A 329 16.21 19.22 0.36
N GLU A 330 16.54 20.16 1.22
CA GLU A 330 15.86 21.46 1.28
C GLU A 330 15.90 22.21 -0.06
N ASN A 331 16.98 22.00 -0.84
CA ASN A 331 17.21 22.61 -2.14
C ASN A 331 16.70 21.74 -3.30
N CYS A 332 16.14 20.57 -3.04
CA CYS A 332 15.73 19.57 -4.03
C CYS A 332 16.91 19.11 -4.93
N SER A 333 18.09 18.95 -4.34
CA SER A 333 19.27 18.50 -5.07
C SER A 333 19.20 17.00 -5.39
N THR A 334 20.00 16.59 -6.38
CA THR A 334 20.14 15.18 -6.79
C THR A 334 21.02 14.36 -5.83
N ASN A 335 21.64 14.99 -4.84
CA ASN A 335 22.53 14.34 -3.86
C ASN A 335 21.79 13.83 -2.62
N ALA A 336 20.48 14.01 -2.56
CA ALA A 336 19.65 13.54 -1.46
C ALA A 336 19.66 12.00 -1.36
N THR A 337 19.77 11.50 -0.14
CA THR A 337 19.73 10.06 0.18
C THR A 337 18.41 9.69 0.88
N ILE A 338 18.24 8.42 1.21
CA ILE A 338 17.06 7.93 1.96
C ILE A 338 16.86 8.71 3.29
N ALA A 339 17.94 9.17 3.92
CA ALA A 339 17.86 10.03 5.11
C ALA A 339 17.14 11.36 4.87
N HIS A 340 17.06 11.79 3.61
CA HIS A 340 16.37 12.99 3.16
C HIS A 340 14.96 12.70 2.63
N THR A 341 14.24 11.79 3.28
CA THR A 341 12.86 11.45 2.93
C THR A 341 11.91 12.40 3.66
N PHE A 342 11.19 13.26 2.91
CA PHE A 342 10.30 14.30 3.46
C PHE A 342 8.84 14.15 3.03
N PRO A 343 8.13 13.09 3.41
CA PRO A 343 6.76 12.86 2.96
C PRO A 343 5.78 13.92 3.48
N ARG A 344 6.07 14.53 4.63
CA ARG A 344 5.23 15.60 5.21
C ARG A 344 5.20 16.87 4.36
N ARG A 345 6.18 17.05 3.46
CA ARG A 345 6.23 18.18 2.53
C ARG A 345 5.40 17.95 1.28
N LEU A 346 4.99 16.73 0.99
CA LEU A 346 4.28 16.42 -0.24
C LEU A 346 2.80 16.15 0.00
N LEU A 347 1.99 16.68 -0.92
CA LEU A 347 0.60 16.30 -1.14
C LEU A 347 0.58 15.36 -2.35
N PRO A 348 0.60 14.03 -2.13
CA PRO A 348 0.75 13.07 -3.22
C PRO A 348 -0.55 12.88 -3.99
N VAL A 349 -0.45 12.64 -5.29
CA VAL A 349 -1.59 12.50 -6.18
C VAL A 349 -2.45 11.30 -5.77
N GLU A 350 -1.86 10.11 -5.66
CA GLU A 350 -2.63 8.87 -5.43
C GLU A 350 -3.35 8.84 -4.09
N LEU A 351 -2.73 9.32 -3.01
CA LEU A 351 -3.39 9.37 -1.70
C LEU A 351 -4.68 10.19 -1.77
N ASN A 352 -4.59 11.35 -2.41
CA ASN A 352 -5.73 12.25 -2.54
C ASN A 352 -6.79 11.70 -3.49
N VAL A 353 -6.39 10.89 -4.45
CA VAL A 353 -7.29 10.17 -5.34
C VAL A 353 -8.00 9.01 -4.62
N TYR A 354 -7.30 8.24 -3.79
CA TYR A 354 -7.93 7.18 -2.98
C TYR A 354 -9.00 7.77 -2.05
N LEU A 355 -8.70 8.87 -1.36
CA LEU A 355 -9.67 9.58 -0.53
C LEU A 355 -10.86 10.10 -1.34
N CYS A 356 -10.59 10.77 -2.46
CA CYS A 356 -11.63 11.30 -3.35
C CYS A 356 -12.58 10.20 -3.84
N LYS A 357 -12.03 9.07 -4.32
CA LYS A 357 -12.83 7.90 -4.72
C LYS A 357 -13.58 7.30 -3.53
N GLY A 358 -12.93 7.21 -2.36
CA GLY A 358 -13.57 6.75 -1.13
C GLY A 358 -14.77 7.61 -0.75
N PHE A 359 -14.69 8.94 -0.85
CA PHE A 359 -15.82 9.82 -0.59
C PHE A 359 -16.96 9.64 -1.61
N LYS A 360 -16.64 9.46 -2.89
CA LYS A 360 -17.62 9.15 -3.93
C LYS A 360 -18.36 7.85 -3.62
N VAL A 361 -17.64 6.81 -3.25
CA VAL A 361 -18.18 5.49 -2.89
C VAL A 361 -19.05 5.58 -1.63
N MET A 362 -18.56 6.24 -0.57
CA MET A 362 -19.33 6.39 0.66
C MET A 362 -20.60 7.22 0.49
N SER A 363 -20.58 8.25 -0.35
CA SER A 363 -21.80 8.97 -0.71
C SER A 363 -22.86 8.04 -1.30
N HIS A 364 -22.46 7.15 -2.23
CA HIS A 364 -23.34 6.16 -2.82
C HIS A 364 -23.81 5.11 -1.79
N PHE A 365 -22.92 4.62 -0.94
CA PHE A 365 -23.27 3.60 0.07
C PHE A 365 -24.29 4.13 1.08
N TYR A 366 -24.13 5.37 1.53
CA TYR A 366 -25.11 6.01 2.40
C TYR A 366 -26.43 6.29 1.68
N GLU A 367 -26.41 6.61 0.38
CA GLU A 367 -27.61 6.77 -0.43
C GLU A 367 -28.43 5.49 -0.51
N ILE A 368 -27.80 4.36 -0.89
CA ILE A 368 -28.49 3.06 -1.01
C ILE A 368 -28.89 2.46 0.34
N THR A 369 -28.36 2.95 1.44
CA THR A 369 -28.77 2.56 2.81
C THR A 369 -29.73 3.56 3.46
N ASN A 370 -30.20 4.57 2.72
CA ASN A 370 -31.16 5.61 3.11
C ASN A 370 -30.65 6.57 4.22
N ASP A 371 -29.34 6.77 4.35
CA ASP A 371 -28.75 7.81 5.20
C ASP A 371 -28.36 9.03 4.37
N HIS A 372 -29.33 9.86 4.01
CA HIS A 372 -29.16 11.03 3.15
C HIS A 372 -28.27 12.12 3.77
N THR A 373 -28.17 12.17 5.10
CA THR A 373 -27.32 13.13 5.81
C THR A 373 -25.84 12.83 5.55
N ASN A 374 -25.41 11.60 5.78
CA ASN A 374 -24.04 11.17 5.52
C ASN A 374 -23.76 11.09 4.01
N ALA A 375 -24.73 10.70 3.18
CA ALA A 375 -24.62 10.75 1.73
C ALA A 375 -24.27 12.17 1.24
N SER A 376 -25.01 13.18 1.72
CA SER A 376 -24.74 14.60 1.40
C SER A 376 -23.38 15.07 1.93
N PHE A 377 -22.99 14.65 3.14
CA PHE A 377 -21.68 14.98 3.71
C PHE A 377 -20.54 14.48 2.81
N TYR A 378 -20.57 13.21 2.42
CA TYR A 378 -19.54 12.62 1.57
C TYR A 378 -19.58 13.17 0.14
N LYS A 379 -20.75 13.48 -0.41
CA LYS A 379 -20.87 14.15 -1.70
C LYS A 379 -20.14 15.51 -1.72
N LYS A 380 -20.35 16.32 -0.69
CA LYS A 380 -19.65 17.62 -0.54
C LYS A 380 -18.14 17.43 -0.38
N LYS A 381 -17.70 16.40 0.35
CA LYS A 381 -16.26 16.06 0.48
C LYS A 381 -15.67 15.65 -0.86
N TYR A 382 -16.35 14.80 -1.62
CA TYR A 382 -15.93 14.40 -2.96
C TYR A 382 -15.78 15.61 -3.90
N GLU A 383 -16.80 16.47 -3.98
CA GLU A 383 -16.80 17.67 -4.84
C GLU A 383 -15.64 18.60 -4.49
N HIS A 384 -15.45 18.88 -3.20
CA HIS A 384 -14.34 19.70 -2.71
C HIS A 384 -12.97 19.07 -3.01
N TRP A 385 -12.86 17.74 -2.91
CA TRP A 385 -11.61 17.05 -3.20
C TRP A 385 -11.25 17.02 -4.68
N VAL A 386 -12.24 16.81 -5.55
CA VAL A 386 -12.07 16.92 -7.02
C VAL A 386 -11.53 18.31 -7.37
N GLU A 387 -12.13 19.36 -6.80
CA GLU A 387 -11.69 20.74 -7.04
C GLU A 387 -10.27 20.98 -6.52
N SER A 388 -9.95 20.48 -5.30
CA SER A 388 -8.62 20.60 -4.71
C SER A 388 -7.55 19.89 -5.55
N ILE A 389 -7.81 18.67 -6.01
CA ILE A 389 -6.94 17.91 -6.91
C ILE A 389 -6.70 18.70 -8.20
N GLN A 390 -7.76 19.26 -8.82
CA GLN A 390 -7.63 20.02 -10.05
C GLN A 390 -6.85 21.33 -9.86
N LYS A 391 -7.11 22.06 -8.80
CA LYS A 391 -6.47 23.38 -8.58
C LYS A 391 -5.01 23.26 -8.14
N ILE A 392 -4.72 22.31 -7.27
CA ILE A 392 -3.40 22.20 -6.62
C ILE A 392 -2.46 21.27 -7.41
N LEU A 393 -2.94 20.08 -7.82
CA LEU A 393 -2.08 19.06 -8.38
C LEU A 393 -1.99 19.10 -9.93
N TYR A 394 -3.04 19.53 -10.63
CA TYR A 394 -3.08 19.50 -12.09
C TYR A 394 -2.21 20.60 -12.72
N SER A 395 -1.34 20.22 -13.66
CA SER A 395 -0.58 21.13 -14.53
C SER A 395 -1.31 21.28 -15.87
N ALA A 396 -1.84 22.46 -16.13
CA ALA A 396 -2.50 22.73 -17.39
C ALA A 396 -1.53 22.76 -18.59
N ALA A 397 -0.26 23.12 -18.34
CA ALA A 397 0.80 23.16 -19.35
C ALA A 397 1.22 21.75 -19.77
N ASP A 398 1.31 20.82 -18.82
CA ASP A 398 1.72 19.44 -19.09
C ASP A 398 0.54 18.51 -19.36
N GLY A 399 -0.66 18.87 -18.91
CA GLY A 399 -1.87 18.08 -19.10
C GLY A 399 -2.00 16.89 -18.15
N ILE A 400 -1.29 16.90 -17.01
CA ILE A 400 -1.25 15.79 -16.04
C ILE A 400 -1.15 16.31 -14.59
N TRP A 401 -1.29 15.43 -13.61
CA TRP A 401 -1.23 15.76 -12.18
C TRP A 401 0.14 15.43 -11.61
N PHE A 402 0.65 16.31 -10.76
CA PHE A 402 1.91 16.14 -10.04
C PHE A 402 1.71 16.29 -8.54
N ASP A 403 2.56 15.64 -7.76
CA ASP A 403 2.66 15.91 -6.33
C ASP A 403 2.99 17.39 -6.09
N TYR A 404 2.46 17.94 -5.01
CA TYR A 404 2.68 19.34 -4.66
C TYR A 404 3.58 19.45 -3.41
N ASP A 405 4.67 20.20 -3.52
CA ASP A 405 5.58 20.50 -2.41
C ASP A 405 5.08 21.74 -1.66
N ILE A 406 4.62 21.55 -0.43
CA ILE A 406 4.12 22.63 0.43
C ILE A 406 5.25 23.54 0.93
N GLY A 407 6.50 23.05 1.02
CA GLY A 407 7.66 23.86 1.44
C GLY A 407 8.12 24.81 0.35
N GLN A 408 8.05 24.39 -0.92
CA GLN A 408 8.42 25.22 -2.07
C GLN A 408 7.23 25.85 -2.78
N HIS A 409 6.01 25.60 -2.31
CA HIS A 409 4.76 26.10 -2.88
C HIS A 409 4.59 25.84 -4.39
N LYS A 410 5.10 24.69 -4.88
CA LYS A 410 5.06 24.32 -6.30
C LYS A 410 4.80 22.84 -6.54
N ARG A 411 4.35 22.52 -7.75
CA ARG A 411 4.24 21.13 -8.22
C ARG A 411 5.64 20.58 -8.52
N ARG A 412 5.78 19.26 -8.35
CA ARG A 412 7.01 18.53 -8.66
C ARG A 412 6.84 17.80 -10.00
N PRO A 413 7.41 18.31 -11.11
CA PRO A 413 7.15 17.78 -12.44
C PRO A 413 7.96 16.49 -12.72
N TYR A 414 7.79 15.49 -11.88
CA TYR A 414 8.32 14.15 -12.14
C TYR A 414 7.25 13.29 -12.78
N LEU A 415 7.63 12.54 -13.82
CA LEU A 415 6.77 11.50 -14.32
C LEU A 415 6.79 10.32 -13.38
N TYR A 416 5.61 10.03 -12.85
CA TYR A 416 5.38 8.89 -12.00
C TYR A 416 4.05 8.23 -12.38
N PRO A 417 3.89 6.90 -12.28
CA PRO A 417 2.64 6.25 -12.68
C PRO A 417 1.41 6.77 -11.94
N THR A 418 1.59 7.23 -10.70
CA THR A 418 0.51 7.83 -9.90
C THR A 418 -0.02 9.14 -10.48
N ASN A 419 0.68 9.75 -11.43
CA ASN A 419 0.15 10.89 -12.19
C ASN A 419 -1.14 10.55 -12.96
N PHE A 420 -1.38 9.26 -13.25
CA PHE A 420 -2.58 8.75 -13.91
C PHE A 420 -3.70 8.34 -12.95
N ALA A 421 -3.45 8.39 -11.64
CA ALA A 421 -4.42 7.97 -10.62
C ALA A 421 -5.79 8.66 -10.72
N PRO A 422 -5.91 9.98 -11.05
CA PRO A 422 -7.22 10.62 -11.17
C PRO A 422 -8.10 10.03 -12.28
N LEU A 423 -7.50 9.60 -13.38
CA LEU A 423 -8.21 8.91 -14.47
C LEU A 423 -8.50 7.46 -14.10
N TRP A 424 -7.52 6.77 -13.50
CA TRP A 424 -7.67 5.40 -13.03
C TRP A 424 -8.84 5.23 -12.04
N ALA A 425 -9.02 6.17 -11.13
CA ALA A 425 -10.08 6.14 -10.13
C ALA A 425 -11.43 6.69 -10.63
N GLU A 426 -11.50 7.18 -11.86
CA GLU A 426 -12.74 7.71 -12.46
C GLU A 426 -13.38 8.80 -11.58
N ILE A 427 -12.55 9.75 -11.10
CA ILE A 427 -13.04 10.84 -10.24
C ILE A 427 -13.69 11.99 -11.02
N PHE A 428 -13.73 11.95 -12.34
CA PHE A 428 -14.32 12.96 -13.19
C PHE A 428 -15.58 12.44 -13.91
N ASP A 429 -16.42 13.34 -14.42
CA ASP A 429 -17.42 12.98 -15.39
C ASP A 429 -16.79 12.57 -16.74
N GLU A 430 -17.54 11.86 -17.56
CA GLU A 430 -17.05 11.29 -18.82
C GLU A 430 -16.43 12.36 -19.76
N ARG A 431 -17.06 13.52 -19.88
CA ARG A 431 -16.59 14.58 -20.78
C ARG A 431 -15.24 15.14 -20.31
N VAL A 432 -15.10 15.36 -19.02
CA VAL A 432 -13.86 15.86 -18.40
C VAL A 432 -12.78 14.77 -18.50
N ALA A 433 -13.11 13.53 -18.16
CA ALA A 433 -12.19 12.40 -18.21
C ALA A 433 -11.62 12.21 -19.62
N ARG A 434 -12.45 12.26 -20.68
CA ARG A 434 -12.03 12.14 -22.09
C ARG A 434 -11.02 13.23 -22.48
N LYS A 435 -11.34 14.50 -22.15
CA LYS A 435 -10.43 15.62 -22.41
C LYS A 435 -9.11 15.48 -21.67
N MET A 436 -9.14 15.04 -20.42
CA MET A 436 -7.93 14.85 -19.59
C MET A 436 -7.12 13.65 -20.07
N GLY A 437 -7.77 12.56 -20.50
CA GLY A 437 -7.12 11.37 -21.05
C GLY A 437 -6.28 11.68 -22.28
N LYS A 438 -6.85 12.45 -23.24
CA LYS A 438 -6.12 12.91 -24.41
C LYS A 438 -4.86 13.72 -24.04
N LYS A 439 -4.96 14.61 -23.06
CA LYS A 439 -3.81 15.40 -22.59
C LYS A 439 -2.76 14.55 -21.87
N ALA A 440 -3.21 13.64 -20.99
CA ALA A 440 -2.34 12.73 -20.26
C ALA A 440 -1.59 11.79 -21.23
N LEU A 441 -2.24 11.30 -22.29
CA LEU A 441 -1.57 10.55 -23.34
C LEU A 441 -0.53 11.40 -24.07
N GLY A 442 -0.84 12.66 -24.38
CA GLY A 442 0.12 13.59 -25.00
C GLY A 442 1.36 13.80 -24.16
N TYR A 443 1.18 13.97 -22.84
CA TYR A 443 2.29 14.05 -21.89
C TYR A 443 3.11 12.76 -21.88
N PHE A 444 2.43 11.61 -21.80
CA PHE A 444 3.09 10.30 -21.79
C PHE A 444 3.95 10.07 -23.04
N LYS A 445 3.42 10.39 -24.22
CA LYS A 445 4.16 10.30 -25.49
C LYS A 445 5.35 11.25 -25.55
N LYS A 446 5.19 12.50 -25.06
CA LYS A 446 6.25 13.51 -25.02
C LYS A 446 7.44 13.05 -24.15
N MET A 447 7.18 12.35 -23.06
CA MET A 447 8.22 11.85 -22.17
C MET A 447 8.95 10.62 -22.71
N ASN A 448 8.71 10.20 -23.96
CA ASN A 448 9.33 9.07 -24.65
C ASN A 448 9.21 7.73 -23.88
N MET A 449 8.20 7.60 -23.05
CA MET A 449 7.96 6.38 -22.28
C MET A 449 7.25 5.32 -23.14
N MET A 450 7.89 4.96 -24.25
CA MET A 450 7.52 3.74 -24.96
C MET A 450 8.08 2.55 -24.17
N PRO A 451 7.24 1.58 -23.78
CA PRO A 451 7.69 0.42 -23.03
C PRO A 451 8.66 -0.50 -23.79
N PHE A 452 8.97 -0.21 -25.04
CA PHE A 452 9.77 -1.04 -25.94
C PHE A 452 10.55 -0.21 -26.97
N ARG A 453 11.71 0.28 -26.60
CA ARG A 453 12.79 0.38 -27.57
C ARG A 453 13.78 -0.75 -27.29
N GLY A 454 13.61 -1.87 -27.98
CA GLY A 454 14.71 -2.76 -28.25
C GLY A 454 15.75 -1.98 -29.06
N SER A 455 17.03 -2.12 -28.70
CA SER A 455 18.21 -1.53 -29.35
C SER A 455 18.36 0.00 -29.28
N SER A 456 18.82 0.50 -28.15
CA SER A 456 19.79 1.59 -28.09
C SER A 456 20.84 1.21 -27.05
N ASP A 457 22.11 1.39 -27.42
CA ASP A 457 23.28 1.00 -26.62
C ASP A 457 23.50 1.83 -25.33
N GLU A 458 22.56 2.70 -24.98
CA GLU A 458 22.55 3.39 -23.68
C GLU A 458 21.59 2.67 -22.72
N PRO A 459 22.07 2.29 -21.52
CA PRO A 459 21.19 1.72 -20.50
C PRO A 459 20.12 2.77 -20.15
N PRO A 460 18.81 2.41 -20.18
CA PRO A 460 17.75 3.31 -19.78
C PRO A 460 18.01 3.77 -18.34
N LYS A 461 17.87 5.06 -18.08
CA LYS A 461 17.90 5.55 -16.68
C LYS A 461 16.85 4.78 -15.88
N PRO A 462 17.19 4.30 -14.68
CA PRO A 462 16.29 3.44 -13.88
C PRO A 462 14.89 4.01 -13.66
N GLU A 463 14.76 5.32 -13.72
CA GLU A 463 13.53 6.10 -13.52
C GLU A 463 12.51 5.95 -14.67
N HIS A 464 12.92 5.48 -15.83
CA HIS A 464 12.10 5.50 -17.04
C HIS A 464 11.65 4.12 -17.54
N ASP A 465 12.05 3.04 -16.86
CA ASP A 465 11.66 1.69 -17.28
C ASP A 465 10.34 1.25 -16.64
N LEU A 466 9.23 1.67 -17.24
CA LEU A 466 7.87 1.26 -16.83
C LEU A 466 7.69 -0.26 -16.84
N MET A 467 8.49 -1.00 -17.60
CA MET A 467 8.40 -2.46 -17.66
C MET A 467 9.00 -3.12 -16.44
N LYS A 468 9.96 -2.44 -15.78
CA LYS A 468 10.50 -2.86 -14.48
C LYS A 468 9.66 -2.36 -13.29
N MET A 469 8.63 -1.57 -13.54
CA MET A 469 7.73 -1.09 -12.50
C MET A 469 6.85 -2.19 -11.96
N PHE A 470 6.47 -2.05 -10.70
CA PHE A 470 5.48 -2.92 -10.06
C PHE A 470 4.17 -2.96 -10.87
N MET A 471 3.53 -4.10 -10.86
CA MET A 471 2.34 -4.38 -11.67
C MET A 471 1.19 -3.41 -11.44
N PHE A 472 1.00 -2.92 -10.22
CA PHE A 472 -0.05 -1.95 -9.92
C PHE A 472 0.20 -0.56 -10.55
N PHE A 473 1.45 -0.19 -10.82
CA PHE A 473 1.76 1.01 -11.59
C PHE A 473 1.37 0.84 -13.05
N LYS A 474 1.71 -0.33 -13.62
CA LYS A 474 1.25 -0.68 -14.98
C LYS A 474 -0.27 -0.62 -15.07
N HIS A 475 -0.95 -1.15 -14.03
CA HIS A 475 -2.40 -1.10 -13.93
C HIS A 475 -2.92 0.34 -13.84
N MET A 476 -2.31 1.19 -13.02
CA MET A 476 -2.74 2.58 -12.85
C MET A 476 -2.61 3.38 -14.16
N VAL A 477 -1.51 3.21 -14.90
CA VAL A 477 -1.30 3.88 -16.19
C VAL A 477 -2.27 3.33 -17.25
N ALA A 478 -2.30 2.01 -17.43
CA ALA A 478 -3.12 1.38 -18.47
C ALA A 478 -4.62 1.65 -18.24
N MET A 479 -5.10 1.39 -17.02
CA MET A 479 -6.51 1.62 -16.70
C MET A 479 -6.85 3.12 -16.63
N GLY A 480 -5.91 3.98 -16.24
CA GLY A 480 -6.11 5.42 -16.27
C GLY A 480 -6.34 5.94 -17.68
N LEU A 481 -5.53 5.51 -18.63
CA LEU A 481 -5.74 5.84 -20.04
C LEU A 481 -7.04 5.21 -20.60
N TYR A 482 -7.29 3.95 -20.29
CA TYR A 482 -8.48 3.23 -20.76
C TYR A 482 -9.78 3.81 -20.20
N ASN A 483 -9.85 4.07 -18.91
CA ASN A 483 -11.03 4.61 -18.22
C ASN A 483 -11.33 6.07 -18.61
N SER A 484 -10.36 6.77 -19.21
CA SER A 484 -10.58 8.14 -19.68
C SER A 484 -11.67 8.27 -20.76
N GLY A 485 -11.95 7.18 -21.51
CA GLY A 485 -12.91 7.17 -22.59
C GLY A 485 -12.45 7.91 -23.87
N ASP A 486 -11.22 8.43 -23.91
CA ASP A 486 -10.62 8.96 -25.14
C ASP A 486 -10.14 7.79 -26.02
N THR A 487 -10.56 7.78 -27.28
CA THR A 487 -10.32 6.66 -28.19
C THR A 487 -8.82 6.38 -28.38
N GLU A 488 -8.01 7.43 -28.59
CA GLU A 488 -6.58 7.28 -28.79
C GLU A 488 -5.87 6.77 -27.52
N ALA A 489 -6.31 7.25 -26.35
CA ALA A 489 -5.79 6.78 -25.05
C ALA A 489 -6.19 5.33 -24.77
N GLN A 490 -7.40 4.94 -25.11
CA GLN A 490 -7.87 3.55 -25.00
C GLN A 490 -7.08 2.61 -25.90
N ASP A 491 -6.87 2.97 -27.16
CA ASP A 491 -6.11 2.14 -28.09
C ASP A 491 -4.64 2.03 -27.67
N TYR A 492 -4.08 3.10 -27.15
CA TYR A 492 -2.74 3.06 -26.57
C TYR A 492 -2.66 2.12 -25.35
N ALA A 493 -3.65 2.17 -24.46
CA ALA A 493 -3.72 1.28 -23.29
C ALA A 493 -3.83 -0.19 -23.70
N LYS A 494 -4.67 -0.51 -24.69
CA LYS A 494 -4.80 -1.86 -25.25
C LYS A 494 -3.46 -2.36 -25.80
N GLU A 495 -2.78 -1.54 -26.61
CA GLU A 495 -1.48 -1.90 -27.18
C GLU A 495 -0.40 -2.06 -26.10
N PHE A 496 -0.41 -1.21 -25.07
CA PHE A 496 0.48 -1.32 -23.92
C PHE A 496 0.33 -2.68 -23.20
N ILE A 497 -0.91 -3.08 -22.91
CA ILE A 497 -1.19 -4.36 -22.24
C ILE A 497 -0.92 -5.54 -23.17
N ARG A 498 -1.21 -5.44 -24.47
CA ARG A 498 -0.87 -6.48 -25.45
C ARG A 498 0.63 -6.80 -25.45
N ARG A 499 1.46 -5.78 -25.52
CA ARG A 499 2.93 -5.93 -25.52
C ARG A 499 3.43 -6.54 -24.23
N TRP A 500 2.94 -6.04 -23.11
CA TRP A 500 3.30 -6.60 -21.81
C TRP A 500 2.91 -8.08 -21.71
N LEU A 501 1.68 -8.43 -22.11
CA LEU A 501 1.20 -9.81 -22.05
C LEU A 501 2.01 -10.73 -22.97
N LYS A 502 2.33 -10.26 -24.18
CA LYS A 502 3.20 -10.99 -25.10
C LYS A 502 4.54 -11.33 -24.47
N GLN A 503 5.19 -10.33 -23.88
CA GLN A 503 6.46 -10.52 -23.18
C GLN A 503 6.34 -11.54 -22.03
N SER A 504 5.25 -11.47 -21.27
CA SER A 504 4.99 -12.38 -20.14
C SER A 504 4.73 -13.82 -20.61
N ILE A 505 4.11 -14.01 -21.77
CA ILE A 505 3.86 -15.34 -22.36
C ILE A 505 5.13 -15.91 -22.99
N ASP A 506 5.91 -15.10 -23.70
CA ASP A 506 7.10 -15.51 -24.44
C ASP A 506 8.32 -15.71 -23.52
N CYS A 507 8.30 -15.16 -22.30
CA CYS A 507 9.38 -15.32 -21.32
C CYS A 507 9.27 -16.68 -20.63
N GLU A 508 10.11 -17.66 -21.05
CA GLU A 508 10.16 -18.98 -20.40
C GLU A 508 10.64 -18.93 -18.96
N CYS A 509 11.55 -17.99 -18.62
CA CYS A 509 12.01 -17.79 -17.25
C CYS A 509 10.91 -17.31 -16.30
N CYS A 510 9.87 -16.62 -16.81
CA CYS A 510 8.74 -16.20 -15.99
C CYS A 510 7.81 -17.36 -15.59
N LYS A 511 7.86 -18.49 -16.30
CA LYS A 511 7.05 -19.68 -15.99
C LYS A 511 7.61 -20.47 -14.80
N TYR A 512 8.91 -20.44 -14.57
CA TYR A 512 9.60 -21.22 -13.53
C TYR A 512 9.65 -20.46 -12.20
N ASP A 513 9.77 -19.14 -12.19
CA ASP A 513 9.80 -18.32 -10.99
C ASP A 513 8.45 -18.25 -10.23
N LEU A 514 7.37 -18.74 -10.86
CA LEU A 514 6.07 -18.93 -10.19
C LEU A 514 6.05 -20.12 -9.24
N TYR A 515 7.00 -21.05 -9.35
CA TYR A 515 6.91 -22.38 -8.72
C TYR A 515 8.04 -22.74 -7.76
N ASP A 516 9.22 -22.15 -7.87
CA ASP A 516 10.37 -22.51 -7.05
C ASP A 516 10.88 -21.37 -6.18
N ASP A 517 11.19 -21.72 -4.94
CA ASP A 517 11.68 -20.85 -3.87
C ASP A 517 13.09 -20.26 -4.11
N VAL A 518 13.68 -20.52 -5.27
CA VAL A 518 15.11 -20.31 -5.48
C VAL A 518 15.43 -19.82 -6.89
N ASP A 519 15.24 -18.68 -7.28
CA ASP A 519 16.23 -17.86 -7.96
C ASP A 519 15.73 -16.44 -8.30
N LEU A 520 16.36 -15.59 -7.71
CA LEU A 520 16.11 -14.19 -7.44
C LEU A 520 16.56 -13.24 -8.58
N ARG A 521 16.51 -13.61 -9.83
CA ARG A 521 17.05 -12.79 -10.92
C ARG A 521 16.05 -11.85 -11.58
N SER A 522 14.74 -12.06 -11.41
CA SER A 522 13.75 -11.07 -11.83
C SER A 522 13.17 -10.33 -10.62
N PHE A 523 13.36 -9.04 -10.58
CA PHE A 523 12.93 -8.16 -9.48
C PHE A 523 11.39 -8.15 -9.31
N GLU A 524 10.64 -8.41 -10.38
CA GLU A 524 9.18 -8.39 -10.40
C GLU A 524 8.54 -9.56 -9.64
N PHE A 525 9.12 -10.74 -9.72
CA PHE A 525 8.57 -11.95 -9.09
C PHE A 525 8.93 -12.10 -7.60
N ARG A 526 9.90 -11.33 -7.11
CA ARG A 526 10.31 -11.36 -5.69
C ARG A 526 9.28 -10.81 -4.71
N TRP A 527 8.37 -9.94 -5.17
CA TRP A 527 7.56 -9.10 -4.29
C TRP A 527 6.06 -9.30 -4.43
N GLY A 528 5.60 -10.30 -5.11
CA GLY A 528 4.17 -10.43 -5.17
C GLY A 528 3.61 -11.30 -6.28
N CYS A 529 3.96 -12.59 -6.32
CA CYS A 529 3.31 -13.51 -7.27
C CYS A 529 1.79 -13.41 -7.20
N GLY A 530 1.20 -13.37 -6.00
CA GLY A 530 -0.25 -13.26 -5.82
C GLY A 530 -0.83 -11.99 -6.42
N PHE A 531 -0.19 -10.89 -6.19
CA PHE A 531 -0.60 -9.60 -6.72
C PHE A 531 -0.44 -9.54 -8.26
N VAL A 532 0.70 -10.01 -8.79
CA VAL A 532 0.95 -10.06 -10.24
C VAL A 532 -0.04 -10.97 -10.93
N VAL A 533 -0.28 -12.17 -10.41
CA VAL A 533 -1.25 -13.15 -10.92
C VAL A 533 -2.64 -12.54 -11.02
N LEU A 534 -3.13 -11.94 -9.94
CA LEU A 534 -4.50 -11.44 -9.87
C LEU A 534 -4.70 -10.18 -10.73
N THR A 535 -3.69 -9.28 -10.78
CA THR A 535 -3.72 -8.12 -11.69
C THR A 535 -3.68 -8.55 -13.15
N SER A 536 -2.93 -9.61 -13.48
CA SER A 536 -2.89 -10.17 -14.83
C SER A 536 -4.24 -10.73 -15.26
N LEU A 537 -4.95 -11.42 -14.37
CA LEU A 537 -6.31 -11.90 -14.64
C LEU A 537 -7.29 -10.74 -14.88
N ASP A 538 -7.18 -9.64 -14.12
CA ASP A 538 -8.00 -8.43 -14.35
C ASP A 538 -7.72 -7.82 -15.73
N PHE A 539 -6.46 -7.71 -16.13
CA PHE A 539 -6.10 -7.25 -17.48
C PHE A 539 -6.63 -8.17 -18.58
N ILE A 540 -6.47 -9.47 -18.42
CA ILE A 540 -6.97 -10.43 -19.43
C ILE A 540 -8.48 -10.33 -19.52
N ASN A 541 -9.17 -10.25 -18.41
CA ASN A 541 -10.63 -10.08 -18.41
C ASN A 541 -11.06 -8.77 -19.10
N THR A 542 -10.37 -7.68 -18.83
CA THR A 542 -10.72 -6.35 -19.35
C THR A 542 -10.45 -6.22 -20.85
N PHE A 543 -9.34 -6.77 -21.34
CA PHE A 543 -8.84 -6.48 -22.67
C PHE A 543 -9.00 -7.64 -23.67
N PHE A 544 -9.21 -8.89 -23.21
CA PHE A 544 -9.21 -10.07 -24.09
C PHE A 544 -10.50 -10.93 -24.00
N VAL A 545 -11.34 -10.71 -23.00
CA VAL A 545 -12.63 -11.41 -22.91
C VAL A 545 -13.66 -10.68 -23.74
N ASN A 546 -14.39 -11.42 -24.60
CA ASN A 546 -15.40 -10.90 -25.53
C ASN A 546 -14.87 -9.81 -26.49
N THR A 547 -13.59 -9.81 -26.81
CA THR A 547 -12.99 -8.89 -27.76
C THR A 547 -12.49 -9.63 -28.99
N ASP A 548 -12.45 -8.93 -30.16
CA ASP A 548 -11.82 -9.45 -31.38
C ASP A 548 -10.29 -9.31 -31.35
N PHE A 549 -9.76 -9.05 -30.18
CA PHE A 549 -8.34 -8.80 -29.97
C PHE A 549 -7.57 -10.13 -30.07
N THR A 550 -6.80 -10.27 -31.14
CA THR A 550 -5.86 -11.37 -31.38
C THR A 550 -4.45 -10.80 -31.55
N TRP A 551 -3.43 -11.64 -31.41
CA TRP A 551 -2.03 -11.23 -31.65
C TRP A 551 -1.80 -10.66 -33.03
#